data_3c435e2dd4e41f2313652c0e3d1ab6a8
#
_entry.id   3c435e2dd4e41f2313652c0e3d1ab6a8
#
_cell.length_a   1.000
_cell.length_b   1.000
_cell.length_c   1.000
_cell.angle_alpha   90.00
_cell.angle_beta   90.00
_cell.angle_gamma   90.00
#
_symmetry.space_group_name_H-M   'P 1'
#
loop_
_entity.id
_entity.type
_entity.pdbx_description
1 polymer ?
#
loop_
_entity_poly.entity_id
_entity_poly.type
_entity_poly.pdbx_seq_one_letter_code
_entity_poly.pdbx_strand_id
1 'polypeptide(L)'
;MNLSVVFIGTGKYLNFLPKWYESCEKYLVPTVKKQYYVFTDGELNDPPENMIPYYLEHMSWPYITLLRFDTVLKASDYLSKSDWVLFLDADILLVDEVTEKDLFTDKKYIGVHHPCHFLGMTPHNKPPGSFETNPNSLACITDEDDTSVYFQGCLWGGKVPDVIDMMKELQRRTQDDLSRDV
;
A
#
# COMPACT_ATOMS: atom_id res chain seq x y z
N MET A 1 18.51 5.80 -9.05
CA MET A 1 17.13 5.83 -8.55
C MET A 1 17.00 4.75 -7.49
N ASN A 2 16.39 5.07 -6.34
CA ASN A 2 16.22 4.15 -5.20
C ASN A 2 14.72 3.96 -4.96
N LEU A 3 14.30 2.71 -4.78
CA LEU A 3 12.91 2.33 -4.54
C LEU A 3 12.77 1.75 -3.12
N SER A 4 11.89 2.35 -2.32
CA SER A 4 11.42 1.77 -1.07
C SER A 4 10.16 0.94 -1.33
N VAL A 5 10.13 -0.30 -0.84
CA VAL A 5 8.98 -1.19 -0.95
C VAL A 5 8.49 -1.54 0.45
N VAL A 6 7.20 -1.38 0.69
CA VAL A 6 6.59 -1.56 2.01
C VAL A 6 5.71 -2.79 2.03
N PHE A 7 5.91 -3.61 3.07
CA PHE A 7 5.11 -4.78 3.40
C PHE A 7 4.50 -4.61 4.80
N ILE A 8 3.21 -4.90 4.95
CA ILE A 8 2.55 -5.02 6.25
C ILE A 8 1.94 -6.40 6.34
N GLY A 9 2.44 -7.22 7.27
CA GLY A 9 1.91 -8.57 7.46
C GLY A 9 2.15 -9.07 8.88
N THR A 10 1.06 -9.24 9.64
CA THR A 10 1.07 -9.76 11.01
C THR A 10 0.38 -11.12 11.09
N GLY A 11 0.68 -11.90 12.13
CA GLY A 11 0.14 -13.23 12.32
C GLY A 11 0.40 -14.13 11.11
N LYS A 12 -0.65 -14.75 10.58
CA LYS A 12 -0.54 -15.66 9.42
C LYS A 12 -0.06 -14.98 8.12
N TYR A 13 -0.25 -13.67 7.99
CA TYR A 13 0.17 -12.94 6.78
C TYR A 13 1.68 -12.82 6.67
N LEU A 14 2.44 -12.95 7.78
CA LEU A 14 3.89 -13.04 7.72
C LEU A 14 4.38 -14.23 6.88
N ASN A 15 3.61 -15.31 6.79
CA ASN A 15 3.96 -16.47 5.97
C ASN A 15 4.03 -16.17 4.47
N PHE A 16 3.46 -15.08 4.01
CA PHE A 16 3.55 -14.67 2.60
C PHE A 16 4.87 -13.97 2.27
N LEU A 17 5.56 -13.40 3.27
CA LEU A 17 6.76 -12.59 3.07
C LEU A 17 7.84 -13.25 2.19
N PRO A 18 8.21 -14.54 2.35
CA PRO A 18 9.27 -15.12 1.54
C PRO A 18 8.95 -15.11 0.03
N LYS A 19 7.76 -15.55 -0.35
CA LYS A 19 7.32 -15.56 -1.75
C LYS A 19 7.05 -14.15 -2.28
N TRP A 20 6.52 -13.29 -1.45
CA TRP A 20 6.30 -11.88 -1.77
C TRP A 20 7.63 -11.20 -2.09
N TYR A 21 8.64 -11.34 -1.23
CA TYR A 21 9.99 -10.79 -1.44
C TYR A 21 10.63 -11.35 -2.70
N GLU A 22 10.61 -12.67 -2.89
CA GLU A 22 11.14 -13.33 -4.09
C GLU A 22 10.50 -12.78 -5.38
N SER A 23 9.17 -12.60 -5.38
CA SER A 23 8.45 -12.05 -6.53
C SER A 23 8.84 -10.59 -6.81
N CYS A 24 9.01 -9.78 -5.75
CA CYS A 24 9.45 -8.39 -5.86
C CYS A 24 10.89 -8.29 -6.38
N GLU A 25 11.81 -9.13 -5.89
CA GLU A 25 13.19 -9.13 -6.40
C GLU A 25 13.25 -9.54 -7.87
N LYS A 26 12.43 -10.53 -8.26
CA LYS A 26 12.43 -11.06 -9.61
C LYS A 26 11.76 -10.16 -10.64
N TYR A 27 10.65 -9.53 -10.27
CA TYR A 27 9.76 -8.91 -11.24
C TYR A 27 9.59 -7.38 -11.06
N LEU A 28 9.83 -6.84 -9.88
CA LEU A 28 9.67 -5.40 -9.66
C LEU A 28 10.93 -4.65 -10.05
N VAL A 29 10.94 -4.03 -11.24
CA VAL A 29 12.07 -3.25 -11.76
C VAL A 29 13.43 -3.88 -11.38
N PRO A 30 13.77 -5.05 -11.94
CA PRO A 30 14.93 -5.86 -11.50
C PRO A 30 16.26 -5.12 -11.54
N THR A 31 16.36 -4.09 -12.36
CA THR A 31 17.57 -3.25 -12.55
C THR A 31 17.77 -2.23 -11.44
N VAL A 32 16.77 -2.00 -10.57
CA VAL A 32 16.77 -0.95 -9.57
C VAL A 32 17.00 -1.53 -8.17
N LYS A 33 17.87 -0.87 -7.39
CA LYS A 33 18.05 -1.23 -5.97
C LYS A 33 16.80 -0.94 -5.17
N LYS A 34 16.34 -1.97 -4.45
CA LYS A 34 15.16 -1.90 -3.59
C LYS A 34 15.57 -1.99 -2.12
N GLN A 35 14.91 -1.21 -1.28
CA GLN A 35 14.96 -1.32 0.17
C GLN A 35 13.56 -1.72 0.67
N TYR A 36 13.47 -2.81 1.40
CA TYR A 36 12.20 -3.31 1.93
C TYR A 36 12.01 -2.88 3.38
N TYR A 37 10.81 -2.41 3.69
CA TYR A 37 10.38 -2.04 5.04
C TYR A 37 9.24 -2.99 5.43
N VAL A 38 9.52 -3.90 6.37
CA VAL A 38 8.62 -4.99 6.72
C VAL A 38 8.05 -4.75 8.10
N PHE A 39 6.76 -4.46 8.18
CA PHE A 39 6.03 -4.28 9.43
C PHE A 39 5.34 -5.58 9.82
N THR A 40 5.74 -6.16 10.95
CA THR A 40 5.27 -7.47 11.41
C THR A 40 5.36 -7.63 12.93
N ASP A 41 4.53 -8.52 13.49
CA ASP A 41 4.56 -8.93 14.89
C ASP A 41 5.52 -10.10 15.15
N GLY A 42 6.06 -10.71 14.09
CA GLY A 42 7.00 -11.84 14.18
C GLY A 42 8.45 -11.42 14.04
N GLU A 43 9.35 -12.27 14.55
CA GLU A 43 10.79 -12.13 14.35
C GLU A 43 11.17 -12.62 12.94
N LEU A 44 12.03 -11.85 12.26
CA LEU A 44 12.65 -12.27 11.01
C LEU A 44 14.04 -12.82 11.32
N ASN A 45 14.20 -14.14 11.14
CA ASN A 45 15.49 -14.79 11.27
C ASN A 45 16.33 -14.54 10.02
N ASP A 46 17.47 -13.89 10.18
CA ASP A 46 18.45 -13.63 9.12
C ASP A 46 17.84 -12.96 7.85
N PRO A 47 17.20 -11.78 8.00
CA PRO A 47 16.61 -11.10 6.86
C PRO A 47 17.69 -10.64 5.87
N PRO A 48 17.38 -10.54 4.56
CA PRO A 48 18.28 -9.97 3.57
C PRO A 48 18.77 -8.56 3.98
N GLU A 49 19.99 -8.18 3.57
CA GLU A 49 20.58 -6.86 3.91
C GLU A 49 19.70 -5.67 3.48
N ASN A 50 18.93 -5.84 2.41
CA ASN A 50 18.01 -4.83 1.90
C ASN A 50 16.61 -4.90 2.53
N MET A 51 16.46 -5.59 3.68
CA MET A 51 15.19 -5.70 4.40
C MET A 51 15.33 -5.19 5.83
N ILE A 52 14.52 -4.20 6.20
CA ILE A 52 14.49 -3.59 7.53
C ILE A 52 13.17 -3.98 8.20
N PRO A 53 13.22 -4.80 9.26
CA PRO A 53 12.03 -5.13 10.04
C PRO A 53 11.63 -3.99 10.97
N TYR A 54 10.33 -3.78 11.08
CA TYR A 54 9.68 -2.92 12.07
C TYR A 54 8.68 -3.74 12.86
N TYR A 55 8.77 -3.67 14.17
CA TYR A 55 7.75 -4.31 15.01
C TYR A 55 6.41 -3.59 14.86
N LEU A 56 5.37 -4.37 14.58
CA LEU A 56 3.98 -3.94 14.51
C LEU A 56 3.13 -4.90 15.31
N GLU A 57 2.53 -4.44 16.40
CA GLU A 57 1.55 -5.24 17.14
C GLU A 57 0.39 -5.66 16.24
N HIS A 58 -0.04 -6.91 16.37
CA HIS A 58 -1.16 -7.43 15.59
C HIS A 58 -2.44 -6.66 15.88
N MET A 59 -3.06 -6.16 14.83
CA MET A 59 -4.37 -5.54 14.86
C MET A 59 -5.35 -6.35 14.03
N SER A 60 -6.55 -6.59 14.58
CA SER A 60 -7.62 -7.23 13.81
C SER A 60 -8.13 -6.33 12.69
N TRP A 61 -8.74 -6.95 11.66
CA TRP A 61 -9.52 -6.20 10.67
C TRP A 61 -10.71 -5.51 11.36
N PRO A 62 -11.07 -4.24 11.04
CA PRO A 62 -10.51 -3.43 9.94
C PRO A 62 -9.29 -2.58 10.31
N TYR A 63 -8.87 -2.54 11.56
CA TYR A 63 -7.85 -1.59 12.04
C TYR A 63 -6.49 -1.73 11.38
N ILE A 64 -6.04 -2.97 11.08
CA ILE A 64 -4.78 -3.19 10.35
C ILE A 64 -4.77 -2.49 8.98
N THR A 65 -5.95 -2.37 8.35
CA THR A 65 -6.12 -1.69 7.07
C THR A 65 -6.30 -0.18 7.23
N LEU A 66 -7.14 0.24 8.17
CA LEU A 66 -7.43 1.66 8.43
C LEU A 66 -6.18 2.41 8.89
N LEU A 67 -5.37 1.80 9.76
CA LEU A 67 -4.18 2.42 10.35
C LEU A 67 -2.89 2.13 9.55
N ARG A 68 -3.01 1.73 8.28
CA ARG A 68 -1.83 1.44 7.45
C ARG A 68 -0.92 2.65 7.27
N PHE A 69 -1.48 3.85 7.16
CA PHE A 69 -0.69 5.08 7.01
C PHE A 69 0.04 5.45 8.29
N ASP A 70 -0.59 5.25 9.48
CA ASP A 70 0.10 5.37 10.78
C ASP A 70 1.29 4.41 10.86
N THR A 71 1.10 3.20 10.37
CA THR A 71 2.13 2.16 10.35
C THR A 71 3.29 2.56 9.45
N VAL A 72 3.03 2.90 8.19
CA VAL A 72 4.09 3.20 7.20
C VAL A 72 4.85 4.48 7.56
N LEU A 73 4.17 5.49 8.10
CA LEU A 73 4.80 6.75 8.51
C LEU A 73 5.82 6.59 9.65
N LYS A 74 5.82 5.48 10.40
CA LYS A 74 6.89 5.16 11.37
C LYS A 74 8.27 5.05 10.70
N ALA A 75 8.31 4.73 9.42
CA ALA A 75 9.54 4.65 8.64
C ALA A 75 9.82 5.92 7.80
N SER A 76 9.06 7.02 7.96
CA SER A 76 9.12 8.20 7.10
C SER A 76 10.51 8.78 6.92
N ASP A 77 11.34 8.81 7.98
CA ASP A 77 12.72 9.33 7.92
C ASP A 77 13.63 8.50 6.99
N TYR A 78 13.35 7.21 6.88
CA TYR A 78 14.07 6.31 5.97
C TYR A 78 13.48 6.36 4.57
N LEU A 79 12.16 6.35 4.45
CA LEU A 79 11.46 6.47 3.17
C LEU A 79 11.85 7.75 2.43
N SER A 80 12.06 8.87 3.18
CA SER A 80 12.50 10.16 2.63
C SER A 80 13.84 10.12 1.90
N LYS A 81 14.64 9.06 2.09
CA LYS A 81 15.94 8.88 1.43
C LYS A 81 15.84 8.21 0.07
N SER A 82 14.66 7.72 -0.30
CA SER A 82 14.38 7.11 -1.59
C SER A 82 13.76 8.11 -2.57
N ASP A 83 13.83 7.79 -3.85
CA ASP A 83 13.18 8.57 -4.89
C ASP A 83 11.69 8.20 -5.01
N TRP A 84 11.39 6.91 -4.79
CA TRP A 84 10.05 6.33 -4.90
C TRP A 84 9.72 5.41 -3.73
N VAL A 85 8.44 5.39 -3.37
CA VAL A 85 7.86 4.44 -2.41
C VAL A 85 6.75 3.67 -3.08
N LEU A 86 6.70 2.37 -2.85
CA LEU A 86 5.65 1.48 -3.29
C LEU A 86 5.16 0.63 -2.11
N PHE A 87 3.86 0.63 -1.88
CA PHE A 87 3.18 -0.29 -0.97
C PHE A 87 2.55 -1.43 -1.77
N LEU A 88 2.76 -2.67 -1.31
CA LEU A 88 2.06 -3.86 -1.81
C LEU A 88 1.48 -4.64 -0.63
N ASP A 89 0.21 -5.02 -0.73
CA ASP A 89 -0.41 -5.90 0.26
C ASP A 89 0.33 -7.25 0.34
N ALA A 90 0.31 -7.85 1.53
CA ALA A 90 1.06 -9.07 1.82
C ALA A 90 0.68 -10.28 0.96
N ASP A 91 -0.54 -10.33 0.48
CA ASP A 91 -1.11 -11.41 -0.33
C ASP A 91 -1.04 -11.15 -1.85
N ILE A 92 -0.28 -10.15 -2.26
CA ILE A 92 0.01 -9.87 -3.68
C ILE A 92 1.31 -10.54 -4.09
N LEU A 93 1.31 -11.19 -5.25
CA LEU A 93 2.50 -11.71 -5.92
C LEU A 93 2.63 -11.09 -7.31
N LEU A 94 3.81 -10.59 -7.62
CA LEU A 94 4.14 -10.21 -8.98
C LEU A 94 4.45 -11.48 -9.79
N VAL A 95 3.83 -11.59 -10.95
CA VAL A 95 3.93 -12.78 -11.81
C VAL A 95 4.60 -12.48 -13.15
N ASP A 96 4.77 -11.20 -13.46
CA ASP A 96 5.43 -10.72 -14.68
C ASP A 96 6.21 -9.43 -14.38
N GLU A 97 7.14 -9.07 -15.26
CA GLU A 97 8.02 -7.93 -15.06
C GLU A 97 7.27 -6.60 -15.07
N VAL A 98 7.45 -5.82 -14.01
CA VAL A 98 7.11 -4.40 -13.95
C VAL A 98 8.35 -3.62 -14.33
N THR A 99 8.32 -2.93 -15.46
CA THR A 99 9.47 -2.19 -15.98
C THR A 99 9.61 -0.80 -15.35
N GLU A 100 10.76 -0.16 -15.54
CA GLU A 100 10.96 1.23 -15.12
C GLU A 100 9.93 2.19 -15.74
N LYS A 101 9.49 1.92 -16.96
CA LYS A 101 8.47 2.74 -17.64
C LYS A 101 7.09 2.61 -17.04
N ASP A 102 6.78 1.44 -16.49
CA ASP A 102 5.50 1.19 -15.84
C ASP A 102 5.43 1.88 -14.48
N LEU A 103 6.57 1.91 -13.76
CA LEU A 103 6.63 2.41 -12.39
C LEU A 103 7.02 3.89 -12.31
N PHE A 104 8.12 4.30 -12.96
CA PHE A 104 8.71 5.63 -12.81
C PHE A 104 8.14 6.62 -13.83
N THR A 105 6.92 7.04 -13.60
CA THR A 105 6.21 7.97 -14.47
C THR A 105 6.49 9.44 -14.11
N ASP A 106 6.00 10.37 -14.92
CA ASP A 106 6.00 11.81 -14.60
C ASP A 106 5.00 12.19 -13.50
N LYS A 107 4.04 11.30 -13.22
CA LYS A 107 2.99 11.50 -12.23
C LYS A 107 3.53 11.44 -10.80
N LYS A 108 2.81 12.09 -9.89
CA LYS A 108 3.12 12.08 -8.45
C LYS A 108 2.83 10.74 -7.80
N TYR A 109 1.71 10.15 -8.18
CA TYR A 109 1.16 8.94 -7.60
C TYR A 109 0.94 7.87 -8.65
N ILE A 110 1.02 6.63 -8.22
CA ILE A 110 0.63 5.44 -8.98
C ILE A 110 -0.33 4.60 -8.13
N GLY A 111 -1.21 3.89 -8.80
CA GLY A 111 -2.15 2.97 -8.19
C GLY A 111 -2.67 2.00 -9.24
N VAL A 112 -3.34 0.96 -8.79
CA VAL A 112 -3.92 -0.07 -9.65
C VAL A 112 -5.41 0.11 -9.72
N HIS A 113 -5.95 0.15 -10.92
CA HIS A 113 -7.39 0.16 -11.14
C HIS A 113 -7.99 -1.16 -10.67
N HIS A 114 -9.04 -1.10 -9.87
CA HIS A 114 -9.66 -2.30 -9.32
C HIS A 114 -10.24 -3.18 -10.45
N PRO A 115 -9.84 -4.45 -10.56
CA PRO A 115 -10.21 -5.30 -11.72
C PRO A 115 -11.73 -5.48 -11.89
N CYS A 116 -12.49 -5.43 -10.81
CA CYS A 116 -13.95 -5.49 -10.89
C CYS A 116 -14.56 -4.35 -11.69
N HIS A 117 -13.91 -3.19 -11.76
CA HIS A 117 -14.40 -2.03 -12.51
C HIS A 117 -14.18 -2.16 -14.01
N PHE A 118 -13.02 -2.63 -14.46
CA PHE A 118 -12.72 -2.66 -15.89
C PHE A 118 -13.00 -4.03 -16.54
N LEU A 119 -13.06 -5.12 -15.76
CA LEU A 119 -13.39 -6.45 -16.26
C LEU A 119 -14.90 -6.80 -16.16
N GLY A 120 -15.70 -5.89 -15.57
CA GLY A 120 -17.11 -6.17 -15.32
C GLY A 120 -17.34 -7.31 -14.31
N MET A 121 -16.31 -7.68 -13.55
CA MET A 121 -16.39 -8.76 -12.56
C MET A 121 -17.04 -8.23 -11.28
N THR A 122 -18.15 -8.82 -10.89
CA THR A 122 -18.79 -8.53 -9.61
C THR A 122 -18.53 -9.68 -8.64
N PRO A 123 -17.66 -9.53 -7.65
CA PRO A 123 -17.50 -10.55 -6.62
C PRO A 123 -18.83 -10.73 -5.88
N HIS A 124 -19.34 -11.96 -5.87
CA HIS A 124 -20.53 -12.33 -5.10
C HIS A 124 -21.81 -11.52 -5.38
N ASN A 125 -22.05 -11.11 -6.63
CA ASN A 125 -23.23 -10.33 -7.03
C ASN A 125 -23.39 -8.98 -6.31
N LYS A 126 -22.31 -8.42 -5.77
CA LYS A 126 -22.28 -7.05 -5.24
C LYS A 126 -21.66 -6.12 -6.28
N PRO A 127 -22.07 -4.85 -6.32
CA PRO A 127 -21.38 -3.86 -7.14
C PRO A 127 -19.87 -3.88 -6.83
N PRO A 128 -19.01 -3.76 -7.85
CA PRO A 128 -17.58 -3.76 -7.65
C PRO A 128 -17.17 -2.53 -6.85
N GLY A 129 -16.56 -2.74 -5.69
CA GLY A 129 -16.10 -1.67 -4.80
C GLY A 129 -17.27 -0.75 -4.39
N SER A 130 -17.39 -0.46 -3.15
CA SER A 130 -18.27 0.60 -2.71
C SER A 130 -17.42 1.77 -2.27
N PHE A 131 -17.60 2.90 -2.91
CA PHE A 131 -17.12 4.16 -2.35
C PHE A 131 -17.77 4.40 -0.99
N GLU A 132 -17.07 5.08 -0.10
CA GLU A 132 -17.67 5.56 1.13
C GLU A 132 -18.70 6.63 0.80
N THR A 133 -19.91 6.47 1.26
CA THR A 133 -21.03 7.39 1.01
C THR A 133 -21.60 8.01 2.28
N ASN A 134 -21.05 7.67 3.45
CA ASN A 134 -21.42 8.32 4.69
C ASN A 134 -20.96 9.79 4.68
N PRO A 135 -21.87 10.77 4.69
CA PRO A 135 -21.52 12.20 4.58
C PRO A 135 -20.72 12.72 5.78
N ASN A 136 -20.66 11.96 6.88
CA ASN A 136 -19.86 12.30 8.04
C ASN A 136 -18.40 11.84 7.93
N SER A 137 -18.08 10.94 6.99
CA SER A 137 -16.72 10.48 6.74
C SER A 137 -15.94 11.46 5.86
N LEU A 138 -14.68 11.67 6.18
CA LEU A 138 -13.75 12.42 5.34
C LEU A 138 -13.31 11.63 4.08
N ALA A 139 -13.72 10.37 3.96
CA ALA A 139 -13.56 9.54 2.77
C ALA A 139 -14.82 9.52 1.89
N CYS A 140 -15.87 10.26 2.26
CA CYS A 140 -17.13 10.30 1.53
C CYS A 140 -16.91 10.76 0.08
N ILE A 141 -17.42 9.98 -0.86
CA ILE A 141 -17.48 10.33 -2.28
C ILE A 141 -18.87 10.84 -2.59
N THR A 142 -18.95 11.97 -3.24
CA THR A 142 -20.17 12.67 -3.62
C THR A 142 -20.42 12.54 -5.13
N ASP A 143 -21.59 12.98 -5.60
CA ASP A 143 -21.93 13.03 -7.02
C ASP A 143 -21.02 13.98 -7.84
N GLU A 144 -20.30 14.88 -7.16
CA GLU A 144 -19.37 15.83 -7.79
C GLU A 144 -17.97 15.22 -8.03
N ASP A 145 -17.68 14.07 -7.40
CA ASP A 145 -16.39 13.43 -7.51
C ASP A 145 -16.29 12.56 -8.78
N ASP A 146 -15.08 12.48 -9.34
CA ASP A 146 -14.81 11.60 -10.47
C ASP A 146 -14.72 10.14 -10.00
N THR A 147 -15.75 9.38 -10.29
CA THR A 147 -15.86 7.95 -9.98
C THR A 147 -15.52 7.03 -11.14
N SER A 148 -14.96 7.58 -12.23
CA SER A 148 -14.60 6.80 -13.43
C SER A 148 -13.52 5.76 -13.17
N VAL A 149 -12.69 5.96 -12.15
CA VAL A 149 -11.64 5.03 -11.73
C VAL A 149 -11.79 4.70 -10.24
N TYR A 150 -11.86 3.43 -9.93
CA TYR A 150 -11.79 2.93 -8.57
C TYR A 150 -10.43 2.27 -8.33
N PHE A 151 -9.60 2.90 -7.52
CA PHE A 151 -8.28 2.38 -7.20
C PHE A 151 -8.36 1.30 -6.13
N GLN A 152 -7.69 0.19 -6.38
CA GLN A 152 -7.54 -0.88 -5.39
C GLN A 152 -6.46 -0.51 -4.36
N GLY A 153 -6.75 -0.71 -3.08
CA GLY A 153 -5.81 -0.38 -1.99
C GLY A 153 -4.62 -1.32 -1.86
N CYS A 154 -4.53 -2.36 -2.69
CA CYS A 154 -3.49 -3.40 -2.58
C CYS A 154 -2.12 -2.98 -3.14
N LEU A 155 -2.09 -1.99 -4.02
CA LEU A 155 -0.86 -1.43 -4.58
C LEU A 155 -1.05 0.07 -4.81
N TRP A 156 -0.18 0.84 -4.20
CA TRP A 156 -0.12 2.29 -4.37
C TRP A 156 1.28 2.81 -4.06
N GLY A 157 1.60 3.97 -4.56
CA GLY A 157 2.90 4.59 -4.31
C GLY A 157 3.11 5.84 -5.15
N GLY A 158 4.37 6.20 -5.36
CA GLY A 158 4.76 7.35 -6.15
C GLY A 158 6.07 8.00 -5.71
N LYS A 159 6.25 9.24 -6.12
CA LYS A 159 7.41 10.07 -5.74
C LYS A 159 7.39 10.38 -4.26
N VAL A 160 8.54 10.27 -3.62
CA VAL A 160 8.63 10.29 -2.16
C VAL A 160 8.03 11.52 -1.49
N PRO A 161 8.33 12.77 -1.84
CA PRO A 161 7.72 13.89 -1.14
C PRO A 161 6.19 13.86 -1.21
N ASP A 162 5.65 13.62 -2.41
CA ASP A 162 4.22 13.62 -2.65
C ASP A 162 3.51 12.47 -1.90
N VAL A 163 4.10 11.26 -1.90
CA VAL A 163 3.52 10.10 -1.20
C VAL A 163 3.52 10.28 0.32
N ILE A 164 4.58 10.84 0.89
CA ILE A 164 4.61 11.12 2.33
C ILE A 164 3.55 12.12 2.72
N ASP A 165 3.35 13.18 1.94
CA ASP A 165 2.31 14.17 2.21
C ASP A 165 0.91 13.58 2.05
N MET A 166 0.69 12.74 1.04
CA MET A 166 -0.54 11.97 0.87
C MET A 166 -0.81 11.08 2.10
N MET A 167 0.19 10.32 2.56
CA MET A 167 0.03 9.43 3.73
C MET A 167 -0.32 10.22 5.00
N LYS A 168 0.30 11.39 5.23
CA LYS A 168 -0.04 12.25 6.38
C LYS A 168 -1.48 12.75 6.32
N GLU A 169 -1.94 13.15 5.15
CA GLU A 169 -3.31 13.60 4.98
C GLU A 169 -4.31 12.45 5.17
N LEU A 170 -4.04 11.27 4.62
CA LEU A 170 -4.90 10.09 4.79
C LEU A 170 -4.88 9.59 6.24
N GLN A 171 -3.74 9.61 6.92
CA GLN A 171 -3.65 9.35 8.36
C GLN A 171 -4.56 10.30 9.15
N ARG A 172 -4.43 11.61 8.92
CA ARG A 172 -5.23 12.62 9.59
C ARG A 172 -6.75 12.38 9.40
N ARG A 173 -7.18 12.09 8.16
CA ARG A 173 -8.59 11.80 7.85
C ARG A 173 -9.08 10.56 8.59
N THR A 174 -8.31 9.48 8.54
CA THR A 174 -8.66 8.22 9.22
C THR A 174 -8.77 8.42 10.73
N GLN A 175 -7.81 9.12 11.34
CA GLN A 175 -7.83 9.40 12.79
C GLN A 175 -9.00 10.30 13.19
N ASP A 176 -9.33 11.28 12.37
CA ASP A 176 -10.48 12.16 12.61
C ASP A 176 -11.80 11.38 12.54
N ASP A 177 -11.99 10.54 11.51
CA ASP A 177 -13.17 9.69 11.38
C ASP A 177 -13.30 8.72 12.57
N LEU A 178 -12.23 8.01 12.92
CA LEU A 178 -12.21 7.11 14.08
C LEU A 178 -12.50 7.82 15.41
N SER A 179 -12.05 9.06 15.57
CA SER A 179 -12.31 9.85 16.78
C SER A 179 -13.78 10.25 16.94
N ARG A 180 -14.55 10.20 15.86
CA ARG A 180 -15.98 10.54 15.79
C ARG A 180 -16.88 9.31 15.64
N ASP A 181 -16.32 8.09 15.74
CA ASP A 181 -17.03 6.83 15.54
C ASP A 181 -17.69 6.73 14.13
N VAL A 182 -17.00 7.24 13.12
CA VAL A 182 -17.43 7.24 11.71
C VAL A 182 -16.70 6.15 10.93
#